data_0eb0cb2fe48cb5035836912a20d05004
#
_entry.id   0eb0cb2fe48cb5035836912a20d05004
#
_cell.length_a   1.000
_cell.length_b   1.000
_cell.length_c   1.000
_cell.angle_alpha   90.00
_cell.angle_beta   90.00
_cell.angle_gamma   90.00
#
_symmetry.space_group_name_H-M   'P 1'
#
loop_
_entity.id
_entity.type
_entity.pdbx_description
1 polymer ?
#
loop_
_entity_poly.entity_id
_entity_poly.type
_entity_poly.pdbx_seq_one_letter_code
_entity_poly.pdbx_strand_id
1 'polypeptide(L)'
;LLSRILWLDPEAGNEADPGPDSSARTDDSALDIPTYQDRSVVMTPPPGFLESAAPRPTRVRSRLLPTEAPVVRTPDLYTEHFGLKMRPFALTPDPDFLYWPPSHQRAYTMLEYGVRAHSPITLITGEVGAGKTTLLLHLVRSLGEELKVGLVSNPHGSRAELLRWVLHALEQPAELEESYVDLFSRFQNFLLAEYAAGRSVVLIFDEAQNLSAEALEELRMFININSGKDEVLQLVLIGQPELRALVSRPEMRQFAQRVAASYHLTAMDLKTVRGYIPHRLKIAGCESRVFTAPAISMIYDLTKGVPRLVNQLCDLAMVYAFTKGKRLVTPAILQQVLDDGVFFSANAPAASETSETP
;
A
#
# COMPACT_ATOMS: atom_id res chain seq x y z
N LEU A 1 8.49 -4.47 -27.47
CA LEU A 1 9.10 -3.28 -26.83
C LEU A 1 9.80 -3.63 -25.50
N LEU A 2 10.26 -4.92 -25.34
CA LEU A 2 10.95 -5.44 -24.15
C LEU A 2 12.29 -6.10 -24.49
N SER A 3 13.03 -5.56 -25.48
CA SER A 3 14.31 -6.16 -25.90
C SER A 3 15.40 -5.13 -26.13
N ARG A 4 15.69 -4.29 -25.13
CA ARG A 4 16.89 -3.45 -25.13
C ARG A 4 17.13 -2.88 -23.73
N ILE A 5 17.76 -3.64 -22.85
CA ILE A 5 18.63 -3.16 -21.76
C ILE A 5 19.26 -4.43 -21.14
N LEU A 6 20.37 -4.83 -21.67
CA LEU A 6 21.43 -5.67 -21.05
C LEU A 6 22.57 -5.71 -22.03
N TRP A 7 23.66 -5.06 -21.71
CA TRP A 7 25.05 -5.37 -22.05
C TRP A 7 25.90 -4.14 -21.76
N LEU A 8 26.64 -4.20 -20.70
CA LEU A 8 27.92 -3.53 -20.56
C LEU A 8 28.84 -4.55 -19.88
N ASP A 9 29.73 -5.12 -20.69
CA ASP A 9 30.93 -5.83 -20.26
C ASP A 9 31.92 -4.86 -19.63
N PRO A 10 32.79 -5.34 -18.74
CA PRO A 10 34.18 -4.90 -18.77
C PRO A 10 35.15 -6.04 -19.02
N GLU A 11 35.97 -5.86 -20.05
CA GLU A 11 37.17 -6.60 -20.36
C GLU A 11 38.24 -6.45 -19.29
N ALA A 12 39.01 -7.50 -19.14
CA ALA A 12 40.41 -7.75 -19.38
C ALA A 12 41.31 -8.09 -18.18
N GLY A 13 42.09 -9.13 -18.35
CA GLY A 13 43.35 -9.38 -17.63
C GLY A 13 43.54 -10.80 -17.18
N ASN A 14 43.85 -11.72 -18.03
CA ASN A 14 45.08 -12.44 -18.38
C ASN A 14 45.97 -12.87 -17.21
N GLU A 15 46.23 -14.18 -17.06
CA GLU A 15 47.48 -14.93 -17.16
C GLU A 15 47.44 -16.28 -16.44
N ALA A 16 47.63 -17.29 -17.29
CA ALA A 16 48.56 -18.47 -17.24
C ALA A 16 48.49 -19.49 -16.09
N ASP A 17 48.09 -20.68 -16.46
CA ASP A 17 48.58 -22.07 -16.36
C ASP A 17 49.96 -22.31 -15.67
N PRO A 18 50.33 -23.53 -15.11
CA PRO A 18 49.99 -24.88 -15.57
C PRO A 18 49.72 -25.92 -14.44
N GLY A 19 49.13 -27.06 -14.83
CA GLY A 19 49.04 -28.29 -14.04
C GLY A 19 50.41 -29.00 -13.82
N PRO A 20 50.54 -30.23 -13.27
CA PRO A 20 49.86 -31.43 -13.76
C PRO A 20 49.52 -32.52 -12.67
N ASP A 21 48.77 -33.47 -13.11
CA ASP A 21 49.01 -34.94 -13.03
C ASP A 21 48.53 -35.75 -11.81
N SER A 22 47.84 -36.78 -12.19
CA SER A 22 47.89 -38.23 -11.95
C SER A 22 47.04 -38.82 -10.80
N SER A 23 46.17 -39.64 -11.32
CA SER A 23 46.02 -41.08 -11.06
C SER A 23 45.29 -41.58 -9.80
N ALA A 24 44.33 -42.40 -10.13
CA ALA A 24 43.98 -43.73 -9.61
C ALA A 24 43.02 -43.78 -8.41
N ARG A 25 41.92 -44.35 -8.51
CA ARG A 25 41.48 -45.74 -8.57
C ARG A 25 40.01 -45.87 -8.33
N THR A 26 39.41 -46.64 -9.16
CA THR A 26 38.11 -47.30 -9.03
C THR A 26 37.92 -48.00 -7.69
N ASP A 27 36.75 -47.82 -7.09
CA ASP A 27 36.13 -48.94 -6.35
C ASP A 27 34.61 -48.92 -6.56
N ASP A 28 34.16 -50.01 -7.12
CA ASP A 28 32.82 -50.37 -7.49
C ASP A 28 32.18 -51.03 -6.25
N SER A 29 31.16 -50.46 -5.67
CA SER A 29 30.25 -51.18 -4.79
C SER A 29 28.83 -50.71 -4.98
N ALA A 30 28.12 -51.51 -5.77
CA ALA A 30 26.70 -51.46 -5.97
C ALA A 30 25.97 -51.58 -4.62
N LEU A 31 25.13 -50.61 -4.33
CA LEU A 31 24.08 -50.73 -3.30
C LEU A 31 22.74 -50.87 -4.00
N ASP A 32 22.15 -52.02 -3.85
CA ASP A 32 20.79 -52.43 -4.24
C ASP A 32 19.76 -51.44 -3.75
N ILE A 33 18.99 -50.88 -4.67
CA ILE A 33 17.76 -50.14 -4.39
C ILE A 33 16.59 -51.13 -4.67
N PRO A 34 15.77 -51.47 -3.68
CA PRO A 34 14.60 -52.28 -3.95
C PRO A 34 13.54 -51.50 -4.71
N THR A 35 13.20 -51.97 -5.89
CA THR A 35 12.03 -51.54 -6.68
C THR A 35 10.75 -51.84 -5.93
N TYR A 36 10.02 -50.78 -5.58
CA TYR A 36 8.66 -50.89 -5.01
C TYR A 36 7.67 -51.12 -6.15
N GLN A 37 7.11 -52.31 -6.21
CA GLN A 37 6.05 -52.67 -7.14
C GLN A 37 4.76 -52.04 -6.71
N ASP A 38 4.17 -51.33 -7.64
CA ASP A 38 2.83 -50.76 -7.70
C ASP A 38 1.76 -51.85 -7.38
N ARG A 39 1.02 -51.66 -6.29
CA ARG A 39 -0.25 -52.32 -6.03
C ARG A 39 -1.33 -51.28 -5.85
N SER A 40 -1.93 -50.89 -6.98
CA SER A 40 -3.20 -50.19 -7.02
C SER A 40 -4.30 -51.03 -6.43
N VAL A 41 -4.65 -50.77 -5.18
CA VAL A 41 -5.90 -51.27 -4.57
C VAL A 41 -7.01 -50.26 -4.86
N VAL A 42 -7.83 -50.58 -5.85
CA VAL A 42 -9.10 -49.89 -6.11
C VAL A 42 -10.08 -50.30 -5.00
N MET A 43 -10.33 -49.43 -4.03
CA MET A 43 -11.43 -49.57 -3.08
C MET A 43 -12.69 -48.96 -3.71
N THR A 44 -13.63 -49.80 -4.07
CA THR A 44 -15.00 -49.40 -4.40
C THR A 44 -15.75 -49.05 -3.11
N PRO A 45 -16.46 -47.90 -3.05
CA PRO A 45 -17.28 -47.55 -1.88
C PRO A 45 -18.54 -48.39 -1.83
N PRO A 46 -19.07 -48.68 -0.60
CA PRO A 46 -20.31 -49.47 -0.45
C PRO A 46 -21.53 -48.66 -0.93
N PRO A 47 -22.58 -49.37 -1.42
CA PRO A 47 -23.80 -48.70 -1.91
C PRO A 47 -24.66 -48.26 -0.72
N GLY A 48 -25.02 -46.98 -0.69
CA GLY A 48 -26.01 -46.46 0.27
C GLY A 48 -25.69 -45.13 0.93
N PHE A 49 -25.17 -44.12 0.22
CA PHE A 49 -25.25 -42.76 0.68
C PHE A 49 -26.13 -41.95 -0.26
N LEU A 50 -27.31 -41.59 0.25
CA LEU A 50 -28.27 -40.69 -0.39
C LEU A 50 -27.62 -39.34 -0.62
N GLU A 51 -27.77 -38.83 -1.84
CA GLU A 51 -27.50 -37.49 -2.27
C GLU A 51 -28.15 -36.48 -1.33
N SER A 52 -27.37 -35.92 -0.41
CA SER A 52 -27.70 -34.67 0.26
C SER A 52 -27.19 -33.56 -0.63
N ALA A 53 -28.11 -32.82 -1.24
CA ALA A 53 -27.81 -31.67 -2.07
C ALA A 53 -26.92 -30.67 -1.32
N ALA A 54 -25.70 -30.50 -1.79
CA ALA A 54 -24.80 -29.45 -1.29
C ALA A 54 -25.47 -28.08 -1.47
N PRO A 55 -25.51 -27.24 -0.43
CA PRO A 55 -26.02 -25.89 -0.58
C PRO A 55 -25.12 -25.13 -1.58
N ARG A 56 -25.74 -24.52 -2.58
CA ARG A 56 -25.05 -23.62 -3.54
C ARG A 56 -24.30 -22.56 -2.75
N PRO A 57 -23.02 -22.26 -3.10
CA PRO A 57 -22.29 -21.20 -2.41
C PRO A 57 -23.05 -19.88 -2.58
N THR A 58 -23.54 -19.38 -1.47
CA THR A 58 -24.09 -18.02 -1.37
C THR A 58 -22.95 -17.06 -1.66
N ARG A 59 -23.12 -16.22 -2.68
CA ARG A 59 -22.19 -15.15 -3.06
C ARG A 59 -21.90 -14.27 -1.83
N VAL A 60 -20.82 -14.54 -1.12
CA VAL A 60 -20.31 -13.63 -0.10
C VAL A 60 -19.57 -12.53 -0.85
N ARG A 61 -20.27 -11.42 -1.08
CA ARG A 61 -19.61 -10.18 -1.53
C ARG A 61 -18.62 -9.78 -0.44
N SER A 62 -17.35 -9.74 -0.80
CA SER A 62 -16.29 -9.13 0.01
C SER A 62 -16.73 -7.75 0.51
N ARG A 63 -16.90 -7.60 1.83
CA ARG A 63 -17.35 -6.38 2.50
C ARG A 63 -16.20 -5.41 2.80
N LEU A 64 -15.13 -5.44 2.00
CA LEU A 64 -13.96 -4.57 2.18
C LEU A 64 -14.15 -3.13 1.68
N LEU A 65 -15.26 -2.84 0.98
CA LEU A 65 -15.66 -1.48 0.69
C LEU A 65 -16.99 -1.24 1.39
N PRO A 66 -17.19 -0.15 2.12
CA PRO A 66 -18.49 0.18 2.65
C PRO A 66 -19.46 0.23 1.46
N THR A 67 -20.47 -0.64 1.49
CA THR A 67 -21.67 -0.48 0.67
C THR A 67 -22.09 0.96 0.83
N GLU A 68 -22.31 1.68 -0.27
CA GLU A 68 -22.68 3.08 -0.32
C GLU A 68 -23.65 3.43 0.82
N ALA A 69 -23.09 3.88 1.96
CA ALA A 69 -23.88 4.60 2.93
C ALA A 69 -24.41 5.86 2.20
N PRO A 70 -25.66 6.27 2.40
CA PRO A 70 -26.17 7.48 1.80
C PRO A 70 -25.21 8.60 2.22
N VAL A 71 -24.44 9.11 1.27
CA VAL A 71 -23.56 10.26 1.47
C VAL A 71 -24.50 11.39 1.84
N VAL A 72 -24.53 11.76 3.11
CA VAL A 72 -25.15 13.00 3.55
C VAL A 72 -24.35 14.10 2.86
N ARG A 73 -24.85 14.53 1.70
CA ARG A 73 -24.25 15.62 0.95
C ARG A 73 -24.48 16.88 1.79
N THR A 74 -23.45 17.28 2.54
CA THR A 74 -23.39 18.66 3.04
C THR A 74 -23.54 19.57 1.83
N PRO A 75 -24.43 20.58 1.84
CA PRO A 75 -24.55 21.50 0.73
C PRO A 75 -23.16 22.08 0.46
N ASP A 76 -22.65 21.83 -0.74
CA ASP A 76 -21.29 22.22 -1.11
C ASP A 76 -21.28 23.74 -1.30
N LEU A 77 -20.78 24.44 -0.29
CA LEU A 77 -20.83 25.88 -0.11
C LEU A 77 -20.44 26.68 -1.37
N TYR A 78 -19.46 26.19 -2.14
CA TYR A 78 -18.88 26.92 -3.28
C TYR A 78 -18.97 26.17 -4.63
N THR A 79 -19.48 24.94 -4.65
CA THR A 79 -19.47 24.12 -5.88
C THR A 79 -20.27 24.76 -7.01
N GLU A 80 -21.46 25.22 -6.75
CA GLU A 80 -22.30 25.90 -7.74
C GLU A 80 -21.62 27.17 -8.28
N HIS A 81 -20.99 27.96 -7.40
CA HIS A 81 -20.27 29.18 -7.77
C HIS A 81 -19.17 28.93 -8.82
N PHE A 82 -18.41 27.81 -8.68
CA PHE A 82 -17.35 27.45 -9.59
C PHE A 82 -17.79 26.49 -10.70
N GLY A 83 -19.08 26.09 -10.75
CA GLY A 83 -19.60 25.16 -11.74
C GLY A 83 -19.08 23.72 -11.54
N LEU A 84 -18.89 23.32 -10.28
CA LEU A 84 -18.39 22.01 -9.89
C LEU A 84 -19.55 21.04 -9.59
N LYS A 85 -19.35 19.76 -9.87
CA LYS A 85 -20.27 18.67 -9.52
C LYS A 85 -20.02 18.12 -8.12
N MET A 86 -18.80 18.30 -7.59
CA MET A 86 -18.34 17.85 -6.28
C MET A 86 -17.12 18.66 -5.82
N ARG A 87 -16.74 18.53 -4.55
CA ARG A 87 -15.56 19.22 -4.01
C ARG A 87 -14.28 18.64 -4.59
N PRO A 88 -13.43 19.44 -5.28
CA PRO A 88 -12.22 18.95 -5.91
C PRO A 88 -11.10 18.62 -4.92
N PHE A 89 -11.06 19.26 -3.76
CA PHE A 89 -9.96 19.20 -2.80
C PHE A 89 -10.37 18.61 -1.44
N ALA A 90 -11.29 17.63 -1.45
CA ALA A 90 -11.62 16.87 -0.25
C ALA A 90 -10.37 16.18 0.34
N LEU A 91 -10.29 16.15 1.69
CA LEU A 91 -9.16 15.53 2.41
C LEU A 91 -9.29 14.01 2.54
N THR A 92 -10.49 13.48 2.39
CA THR A 92 -10.72 12.04 2.37
C THR A 92 -10.05 11.42 1.14
N PRO A 93 -9.29 10.34 1.31
CA PRO A 93 -8.70 9.63 0.19
C PRO A 93 -9.77 9.14 -0.79
N ASP A 94 -9.65 9.55 -2.06
CA ASP A 94 -10.55 9.15 -3.12
C ASP A 94 -9.72 8.74 -4.35
N PRO A 95 -9.72 7.44 -4.70
CA PRO A 95 -8.99 6.92 -5.84
C PRO A 95 -9.43 7.51 -7.19
N ASP A 96 -10.66 8.01 -7.32
CA ASP A 96 -11.16 8.58 -8.56
C ASP A 96 -10.49 9.94 -8.88
N PHE A 97 -9.98 10.62 -7.84
CA PHE A 97 -9.18 11.84 -7.98
C PHE A 97 -7.68 11.60 -8.11
N LEU A 98 -7.25 10.35 -8.27
CA LEU A 98 -5.83 10.02 -8.32
C LEU A 98 -5.17 10.66 -9.55
N TYR A 99 -4.15 11.44 -9.30
CA TYR A 99 -3.26 11.99 -10.31
C TYR A 99 -2.01 11.12 -10.41
N TRP A 100 -1.54 10.87 -11.63
CA TRP A 100 -0.43 9.96 -11.91
C TRP A 100 0.88 10.66 -12.28
N PRO A 101 1.55 11.37 -11.38
CA PRO A 101 2.90 11.84 -11.66
C PRO A 101 3.88 10.66 -11.66
N PRO A 102 5.08 10.81 -12.23
CA PRO A 102 6.05 9.72 -12.35
C PRO A 102 6.41 9.05 -11.03
N SER A 103 6.43 9.78 -9.90
CA SER A 103 6.67 9.22 -8.56
C SER A 103 5.55 8.28 -8.13
N HIS A 104 4.28 8.66 -8.31
CA HIS A 104 3.12 7.83 -7.97
C HIS A 104 2.99 6.62 -8.90
N GLN A 105 3.30 6.78 -10.20
CA GLN A 105 3.36 5.67 -11.14
C GLN A 105 4.39 4.63 -10.70
N ARG A 106 5.61 5.06 -10.35
CA ARG A 106 6.66 4.14 -9.85
C ARG A 106 6.25 3.48 -8.54
N ALA A 107 5.67 4.22 -7.60
CA ALA A 107 5.19 3.65 -6.33
C ALA A 107 4.13 2.58 -6.56
N TYR A 108 3.15 2.87 -7.44
CA TYR A 108 2.11 1.92 -7.80
C TYR A 108 2.68 0.68 -8.52
N THR A 109 3.59 0.89 -9.47
CA THR A 109 4.27 -0.23 -10.17
C THR A 109 5.01 -1.14 -9.17
N MET A 110 5.69 -0.57 -8.16
CA MET A 110 6.36 -1.37 -7.13
C MET A 110 5.36 -2.13 -6.25
N LEU A 111 4.22 -1.51 -5.90
CA LEU A 111 3.14 -2.18 -5.18
C LEU A 111 2.55 -3.34 -5.99
N GLU A 112 2.16 -3.06 -7.23
CA GLU A 112 1.57 -4.05 -8.13
C GLU A 112 2.55 -5.19 -8.43
N TYR A 113 3.82 -4.86 -8.71
CA TYR A 113 4.88 -5.85 -8.91
C TYR A 113 5.03 -6.74 -7.68
N GLY A 114 5.11 -6.16 -6.48
CA GLY A 114 5.25 -6.92 -5.24
C GLY A 114 4.13 -7.96 -5.08
N VAL A 115 2.89 -7.54 -5.29
CA VAL A 115 1.72 -8.44 -5.15
C VAL A 115 1.68 -9.50 -6.27
N ARG A 116 1.89 -9.12 -7.54
CA ARG A 116 1.82 -10.06 -8.67
C ARG A 116 3.02 -11.02 -8.75
N ALA A 117 4.19 -10.59 -8.29
CA ALA A 117 5.40 -11.41 -8.23
C ALA A 117 5.48 -12.27 -6.96
N HIS A 118 4.42 -12.32 -6.15
CA HIS A 118 4.39 -13.03 -4.87
C HIS A 118 5.56 -12.68 -3.96
N SER A 119 5.93 -11.37 -3.92
CA SER A 119 7.02 -10.91 -3.07
C SER A 119 6.67 -11.07 -1.59
N PRO A 120 7.56 -11.64 -0.76
CA PRO A 120 7.27 -11.85 0.66
C PRO A 120 6.89 -10.56 1.39
N ILE A 121 7.66 -9.49 1.15
CA ILE A 121 7.41 -8.16 1.74
C ILE A 121 7.58 -7.08 0.67
N THR A 122 6.56 -6.23 0.55
CA THR A 122 6.60 -4.97 -0.21
C THR A 122 6.50 -3.80 0.75
N LEU A 123 7.42 -2.83 0.64
CA LEU A 123 7.52 -1.68 1.54
C LEU A 123 7.31 -0.37 0.79
N ILE A 124 6.26 0.38 1.14
CA ILE A 124 6.03 1.74 0.62
C ILE A 124 6.12 2.74 1.75
N THR A 125 7.01 3.69 1.64
CA THR A 125 7.15 4.76 2.63
C THR A 125 6.97 6.13 1.99
N GLY A 126 6.72 7.14 2.80
CA GLY A 126 6.61 8.54 2.33
C GLY A 126 6.00 9.42 3.40
N GLU A 127 6.14 10.72 3.25
CA GLU A 127 5.64 11.71 4.20
C GLU A 127 4.13 11.62 4.44
N VAL A 128 3.69 12.17 5.58
CA VAL A 128 2.26 12.30 5.88
C VAL A 128 1.56 13.09 4.77
N GLY A 129 0.44 12.54 4.27
CA GLY A 129 -0.32 13.21 3.21
C GLY A 129 0.28 13.11 1.80
N ALA A 130 1.33 12.29 1.58
CA ALA A 130 1.92 12.06 0.26
C ALA A 130 1.02 11.27 -0.71
N GLY A 131 -0.11 10.70 -0.25
CA GLY A 131 -1.06 9.95 -1.10
C GLY A 131 -0.90 8.43 -1.03
N LYS A 132 -0.15 7.89 -0.07
CA LYS A 132 0.08 6.45 0.11
C LYS A 132 -1.23 5.64 0.21
N THR A 133 -2.14 6.04 1.09
CA THR A 133 -3.43 5.38 1.28
C THR A 133 -4.31 5.44 0.03
N THR A 134 -4.22 6.52 -0.77
CA THR A 134 -4.95 6.62 -2.04
C THR A 134 -4.42 5.61 -3.07
N LEU A 135 -3.10 5.44 -3.17
CA LEU A 135 -2.48 4.41 -4.01
C LEU A 135 -2.88 3.00 -3.55
N LEU A 136 -2.88 2.76 -2.24
CA LEU A 136 -3.32 1.50 -1.66
C LEU A 136 -4.77 1.17 -2.04
N LEU A 137 -5.70 2.10 -1.83
CA LEU A 137 -7.11 1.89 -2.17
C LEU A 137 -7.31 1.63 -3.66
N HIS A 138 -6.49 2.27 -4.52
CA HIS A 138 -6.50 2.00 -5.95
C HIS A 138 -5.99 0.59 -6.25
N LEU A 139 -4.91 0.14 -5.62
CA LEU A 139 -4.41 -1.23 -5.74
C LEU A 139 -5.50 -2.25 -5.33
N VAL A 140 -6.06 -2.10 -4.13
CA VAL A 140 -7.08 -3.04 -3.60
C VAL A 140 -8.28 -3.17 -4.55
N ARG A 141 -8.70 -2.07 -5.20
CA ARG A 141 -9.77 -2.09 -6.22
C ARG A 141 -9.39 -2.84 -7.49
N SER A 142 -8.09 -2.92 -7.81
CA SER A 142 -7.57 -3.57 -9.03
C SER A 142 -7.21 -5.05 -8.84
N LEU A 143 -7.19 -5.55 -7.59
CA LEU A 143 -6.88 -6.94 -7.29
C LEU A 143 -8.09 -7.84 -7.61
N GLY A 144 -7.80 -9.02 -8.16
CA GLY A 144 -8.80 -10.02 -8.53
C GLY A 144 -9.24 -10.91 -7.35
N GLU A 145 -10.20 -11.80 -7.63
CA GLU A 145 -10.75 -12.74 -6.63
C GLU A 145 -9.77 -13.88 -6.27
N GLU A 146 -8.66 -13.99 -6.99
CA GLU A 146 -7.57 -14.92 -6.73
C GLU A 146 -6.72 -14.52 -5.51
N LEU A 147 -6.93 -13.29 -5.00
CA LEU A 147 -6.22 -12.77 -3.84
C LEU A 147 -7.19 -12.52 -2.68
N LYS A 148 -6.94 -13.16 -1.54
CA LYS A 148 -7.61 -12.81 -0.29
C LYS A 148 -6.83 -11.69 0.39
N VAL A 149 -7.45 -10.51 0.49
CA VAL A 149 -6.81 -9.32 1.04
C VAL A 149 -7.30 -9.06 2.45
N GLY A 150 -6.37 -8.97 3.40
CA GLY A 150 -6.61 -8.46 4.75
C GLY A 150 -5.97 -7.07 4.92
N LEU A 151 -6.78 -6.05 5.24
CA LEU A 151 -6.30 -4.69 5.50
C LEU A 151 -6.36 -4.37 6.99
N VAL A 152 -5.19 -4.11 7.57
CA VAL A 152 -5.03 -3.63 8.95
C VAL A 152 -4.62 -2.16 8.92
N SER A 153 -5.53 -1.29 9.32
CA SER A 153 -5.26 0.15 9.41
C SER A 153 -4.84 0.51 10.83
N ASN A 154 -3.77 1.29 10.96
CA ASN A 154 -3.24 1.76 12.23
C ASN A 154 -2.94 0.60 13.23
N PRO A 155 -2.05 -0.34 12.87
CA PRO A 155 -1.69 -1.48 13.71
C PRO A 155 -0.97 -1.02 14.97
N HIS A 156 -1.39 -1.56 16.13
CA HIS A 156 -0.75 -1.32 17.43
C HIS A 156 -1.04 -2.49 18.37
N GLY A 157 -0.31 -2.57 19.49
CA GLY A 157 -0.54 -3.54 20.53
C GLY A 157 0.49 -4.68 20.60
N SER A 158 0.17 -5.67 21.42
CA SER A 158 0.98 -6.87 21.65
C SER A 158 0.93 -7.85 20.46
N ARG A 159 1.78 -8.90 20.48
CA ARG A 159 1.78 -9.96 19.45
C ARG A 159 0.41 -10.64 19.29
N ALA A 160 -0.27 -10.95 20.40
CA ALA A 160 -1.58 -11.58 20.36
C ALA A 160 -2.65 -10.64 19.80
N GLU A 161 -2.57 -9.35 20.13
CA GLU A 161 -3.46 -8.34 19.55
C GLU A 161 -3.22 -8.17 18.05
N LEU A 162 -1.95 -8.13 17.62
CA LEU A 162 -1.62 -8.07 16.19
C LEU A 162 -2.25 -9.24 15.42
N LEU A 163 -2.12 -10.46 15.96
CA LEU A 163 -2.68 -11.66 15.32
C LEU A 163 -4.22 -11.63 15.30
N ARG A 164 -4.86 -11.10 16.35
CA ARG A 164 -6.31 -10.87 16.34
C ARG A 164 -6.73 -9.84 15.28
N TRP A 165 -6.00 -8.75 15.13
CA TRP A 165 -6.25 -7.78 14.07
C TRP A 165 -6.10 -8.39 12.68
N VAL A 166 -5.09 -9.24 12.48
CA VAL A 166 -4.87 -9.98 11.22
C VAL A 166 -6.05 -10.92 10.95
N LEU A 167 -6.45 -11.73 11.93
CA LEU A 167 -7.59 -12.63 11.79
C LEU A 167 -8.89 -11.87 11.52
N HIS A 168 -9.12 -10.77 12.21
CA HIS A 168 -10.28 -9.92 11.95
C HIS A 168 -10.29 -9.35 10.53
N ALA A 169 -9.14 -8.86 10.05
CA ALA A 169 -8.99 -8.35 8.68
C ALA A 169 -9.22 -9.42 7.62
N LEU A 170 -8.97 -10.70 7.94
CA LEU A 170 -9.23 -11.85 7.09
C LEU A 170 -10.63 -12.44 7.27
N GLU A 171 -11.50 -11.77 8.03
CA GLU A 171 -12.87 -12.23 8.35
C GLU A 171 -12.90 -13.57 9.12
N GLN A 172 -11.83 -13.85 9.89
CA GLN A 172 -11.73 -15.02 10.76
C GLN A 172 -11.96 -14.56 12.22
N PRO A 173 -13.18 -14.69 12.75
CA PRO A 173 -13.46 -14.21 14.10
C PRO A 173 -12.61 -14.95 15.14
N ALA A 174 -12.07 -14.21 16.09
CA ALA A 174 -11.28 -14.74 17.20
C ALA A 174 -11.91 -14.28 18.52
N GLU A 175 -12.03 -15.20 19.47
CA GLU A 175 -12.54 -14.88 20.81
C GLU A 175 -11.46 -14.19 21.66
N LEU A 176 -11.90 -13.36 22.61
CA LEU A 176 -10.97 -12.59 23.45
C LEU A 176 -10.08 -13.47 24.35
N GLU A 177 -10.58 -14.63 24.73
CA GLU A 177 -9.93 -15.57 25.67
C GLU A 177 -9.05 -16.62 24.96
N GLU A 178 -9.03 -16.65 23.61
CA GLU A 178 -8.19 -17.60 22.88
C GLU A 178 -6.70 -17.35 23.13
N SER A 179 -5.94 -18.43 23.35
CA SER A 179 -4.50 -18.37 23.52
C SER A 179 -3.80 -17.97 22.20
N TYR A 180 -2.59 -17.42 22.31
CA TYR A 180 -1.78 -17.11 21.12
C TYR A 180 -1.58 -18.34 20.21
N VAL A 181 -1.39 -19.53 20.81
CA VAL A 181 -1.18 -20.79 20.05
C VAL A 181 -2.43 -21.15 19.24
N ASP A 182 -3.63 -20.99 19.81
CA ASP A 182 -4.88 -21.28 19.13
C ASP A 182 -5.11 -20.27 17.98
N LEU A 183 -4.88 -18.99 18.23
CA LEU A 183 -4.95 -17.94 17.21
C LEU A 183 -3.97 -18.22 16.05
N PHE A 184 -2.73 -18.61 16.37
CA PHE A 184 -1.72 -18.91 15.36
C PHE A 184 -2.07 -20.15 14.56
N SER A 185 -2.56 -21.22 15.21
CA SER A 185 -3.02 -22.43 14.54
C SER A 185 -4.20 -22.16 13.60
N ARG A 186 -5.15 -21.32 14.03
CA ARG A 186 -6.27 -20.86 13.20
C ARG A 186 -5.77 -20.10 11.97
N PHE A 187 -4.85 -19.17 12.17
CA PHE A 187 -4.25 -18.39 11.09
C PHE A 187 -3.54 -19.29 10.07
N GLN A 188 -2.71 -20.21 10.55
CA GLN A 188 -2.00 -21.18 9.71
C GLN A 188 -2.98 -22.06 8.92
N ASN A 189 -4.01 -22.62 9.57
CA ASN A 189 -5.02 -23.43 8.89
C ASN A 189 -5.77 -22.63 7.83
N PHE A 190 -6.08 -21.36 8.10
CA PHE A 190 -6.71 -20.48 7.13
C PHE A 190 -5.82 -20.27 5.89
N LEU A 191 -4.53 -19.95 6.08
CA LEU A 191 -3.59 -19.77 4.96
C LEU A 191 -3.49 -21.01 4.09
N LEU A 192 -3.39 -22.20 4.71
CA LEU A 192 -3.31 -23.46 3.99
C LEU A 192 -4.62 -23.79 3.25
N ALA A 193 -5.77 -23.45 3.83
CA ALA A 193 -7.08 -23.63 3.18
C ALA A 193 -7.24 -22.70 1.97
N GLU A 194 -6.82 -21.43 2.06
CA GLU A 194 -6.83 -20.50 0.93
C GLU A 194 -5.90 -20.97 -0.19
N TYR A 195 -4.69 -21.41 0.16
CA TYR A 195 -3.75 -21.98 -0.80
C TYR A 195 -4.32 -23.23 -1.50
N ALA A 196 -4.91 -24.16 -0.76
CA ALA A 196 -5.57 -25.35 -1.33
C ALA A 196 -6.74 -24.99 -2.25
N ALA A 197 -7.37 -23.83 -2.04
CA ALA A 197 -8.42 -23.29 -2.91
C ALA A 197 -7.86 -22.48 -4.11
N GLY A 198 -6.53 -22.46 -4.29
CA GLY A 198 -5.85 -21.75 -5.38
C GLY A 198 -5.80 -20.22 -5.18
N ARG A 199 -5.95 -19.73 -3.96
CA ARG A 199 -5.87 -18.30 -3.63
C ARG A 199 -4.64 -17.99 -2.79
N SER A 200 -4.02 -16.85 -3.05
CA SER A 200 -2.93 -16.30 -2.22
C SER A 200 -3.49 -15.27 -1.24
N VAL A 201 -2.86 -15.15 -0.08
CA VAL A 201 -3.25 -14.18 0.95
C VAL A 201 -2.29 -13.00 0.96
N VAL A 202 -2.83 -11.78 0.91
CA VAL A 202 -2.09 -10.53 1.01
C VAL A 202 -2.54 -9.78 2.25
N LEU A 203 -1.64 -9.58 3.21
CA LEU A 203 -1.88 -8.73 4.37
C LEU A 203 -1.28 -7.35 4.13
N ILE A 204 -2.10 -6.34 4.25
CA ILE A 204 -1.72 -4.95 4.06
C ILE A 204 -1.79 -4.23 5.40
N PHE A 205 -0.71 -3.58 5.78
CA PHE A 205 -0.64 -2.75 6.99
C PHE A 205 -0.46 -1.30 6.57
N ASP A 206 -1.50 -0.48 6.76
CA ASP A 206 -1.39 0.98 6.60
C ASP A 206 -0.99 1.61 7.93
N GLU A 207 -0.25 2.72 7.92
CA GLU A 207 0.38 3.37 9.08
C GLU A 207 1.33 2.41 9.84
N ALA A 208 2.06 1.56 9.10
CA ALA A 208 2.90 0.51 9.66
C ALA A 208 4.11 1.02 10.50
N GLN A 209 4.42 2.32 10.52
CA GLN A 209 5.38 2.91 11.45
C GLN A 209 4.94 2.81 12.92
N ASN A 210 3.66 2.49 13.18
CA ASN A 210 3.13 2.27 14.53
C ASN A 210 3.44 0.85 15.05
N LEU A 211 3.95 -0.05 14.19
CA LEU A 211 4.42 -1.37 14.60
C LEU A 211 5.75 -1.26 15.34
N SER A 212 5.88 -2.02 16.42
CA SER A 212 7.16 -2.19 17.09
C SER A 212 8.11 -3.12 16.31
N ALA A 213 9.39 -3.13 16.66
CA ALA A 213 10.35 -4.07 16.09
C ALA A 213 9.94 -5.54 16.33
N GLU A 214 9.40 -5.84 17.52
CA GLU A 214 8.90 -7.17 17.88
C GLU A 214 7.68 -7.56 17.05
N ALA A 215 6.79 -6.60 16.73
CA ALA A 215 5.63 -6.85 15.86
C ALA A 215 6.07 -7.12 14.40
N LEU A 216 7.07 -6.40 13.91
CA LEU A 216 7.64 -6.67 12.57
C LEU A 216 8.31 -8.05 12.52
N GLU A 217 9.05 -8.44 13.56
CA GLU A 217 9.63 -9.79 13.65
C GLU A 217 8.54 -10.87 13.72
N GLU A 218 7.42 -10.61 14.37
CA GLU A 218 6.25 -11.49 14.35
C GLU A 218 5.68 -11.66 12.93
N LEU A 219 5.53 -10.57 12.21
CA LEU A 219 5.11 -10.60 10.80
C LEU A 219 6.11 -11.40 9.93
N ARG A 220 7.41 -11.31 10.21
CA ARG A 220 8.42 -12.12 9.54
C ARG A 220 8.24 -13.62 9.82
N MET A 221 7.80 -13.99 11.02
CA MET A 221 7.47 -15.38 11.33
C MET A 221 6.24 -15.85 10.55
N PHE A 222 5.24 -14.99 10.32
CA PHE A 222 4.05 -15.35 9.55
C PHE A 222 4.38 -15.70 8.10
N ILE A 223 5.27 -14.97 7.44
CA ILE A 223 5.69 -15.28 6.05
C ILE A 223 6.52 -16.57 5.92
N ASN A 224 7.01 -17.15 7.02
CA ASN A 224 7.66 -18.46 7.00
C ASN A 224 6.66 -19.63 6.99
N ILE A 225 5.35 -19.34 7.07
CA ILE A 225 4.29 -20.36 6.87
C ILE A 225 4.23 -20.63 5.37
N ASN A 226 4.81 -21.75 4.94
CA ASN A 226 4.91 -22.13 3.53
C ASN A 226 4.17 -23.43 3.26
N SER A 227 3.71 -23.61 2.02
CA SER A 227 3.22 -24.89 1.51
C SER A 227 4.23 -25.45 0.50
N GLY A 228 5.15 -26.29 0.99
CA GLY A 228 6.22 -26.82 0.18
C GLY A 228 7.24 -25.77 -0.25
N LYS A 229 7.24 -25.38 -1.54
CA LYS A 229 8.12 -24.34 -2.11
C LYS A 229 7.43 -22.99 -2.29
N ASP A 230 6.11 -22.93 -2.06
CA ASP A 230 5.32 -21.75 -2.38
C ASP A 230 5.07 -20.89 -1.13
N GLU A 231 5.22 -19.59 -1.29
CA GLU A 231 4.87 -18.59 -0.29
C GLU A 231 3.36 -18.38 -0.31
N VAL A 232 2.69 -18.71 0.80
CA VAL A 232 1.23 -18.64 0.92
C VAL A 232 0.74 -17.28 1.42
N LEU A 233 1.66 -16.44 1.92
CA LEU A 233 1.38 -15.14 2.50
C LEU A 233 2.33 -14.08 1.96
N GLN A 234 1.77 -12.93 1.61
CA GLN A 234 2.48 -11.73 1.23
C GLN A 234 2.16 -10.59 2.19
N LEU A 235 3.15 -9.75 2.48
CA LEU A 235 2.98 -8.55 3.30
C LEU A 235 3.20 -7.29 2.46
N VAL A 236 2.30 -6.33 2.58
CA VAL A 236 2.44 -4.98 2.07
C VAL A 236 2.44 -4.02 3.25
N LEU A 237 3.58 -3.38 3.50
CA LEU A 237 3.74 -2.41 4.58
C LEU A 237 3.77 -1.00 4.01
N ILE A 238 2.86 -0.18 4.48
CA ILE A 238 2.74 1.22 4.05
C ILE A 238 2.88 2.10 5.29
N GLY A 239 3.83 3.04 5.24
CA GLY A 239 4.10 3.86 6.43
C GLY A 239 4.84 5.15 6.13
N GLN A 240 5.20 5.84 7.20
CA GLN A 240 5.97 7.07 7.17
C GLN A 240 7.47 6.76 7.09
N PRO A 241 8.36 7.76 6.89
CA PRO A 241 9.81 7.53 6.81
C PRO A 241 10.40 6.78 8.00
N GLU A 242 9.79 6.90 9.19
CA GLU A 242 10.17 6.21 10.43
C GLU A 242 10.13 4.69 10.28
N LEU A 243 9.18 4.16 9.50
CA LEU A 243 9.13 2.72 9.18
C LEU A 243 10.38 2.28 8.42
N ARG A 244 10.84 3.08 7.45
CA ARG A 244 12.06 2.79 6.72
C ARG A 244 13.28 2.83 7.64
N ALA A 245 13.34 3.84 8.52
CA ALA A 245 14.41 3.95 9.50
C ALA A 245 14.41 2.74 10.46
N LEU A 246 13.24 2.29 10.92
CA LEU A 246 13.09 1.11 11.77
C LEU A 246 13.59 -0.17 11.07
N VAL A 247 13.12 -0.42 9.85
CA VAL A 247 13.52 -1.62 9.06
C VAL A 247 15.02 -1.60 8.70
N SER A 248 15.65 -0.42 8.63
CA SER A 248 17.07 -0.27 8.33
C SER A 248 18.00 -0.50 9.53
N ARG A 249 17.47 -0.71 10.74
CA ARG A 249 18.27 -0.94 11.94
C ARG A 249 19.01 -2.29 11.87
N PRO A 250 20.20 -2.42 12.50
CA PRO A 250 20.97 -3.67 12.50
C PRO A 250 20.19 -4.89 13.02
N GLU A 251 19.34 -4.69 14.05
CA GLU A 251 18.49 -5.73 14.64
C GLU A 251 17.42 -6.26 13.67
N MET A 252 17.00 -5.44 12.69
CA MET A 252 16.00 -5.78 11.68
C MET A 252 16.56 -6.40 10.40
N ARG A 253 17.85 -6.77 10.38
CA ARG A 253 18.54 -7.27 9.18
C ARG A 253 17.81 -8.45 8.54
N GLN A 254 17.30 -9.38 9.32
CA GLN A 254 16.60 -10.57 8.80
C GLN A 254 15.26 -10.19 8.15
N PHE A 255 14.55 -9.23 8.74
CA PHE A 255 13.33 -8.67 8.15
C PHE A 255 13.65 -7.94 6.84
N ALA A 256 14.65 -7.06 6.86
CA ALA A 256 15.07 -6.28 5.69
C ALA A 256 15.46 -7.16 4.48
N GLN A 257 16.07 -8.32 4.71
CA GLN A 257 16.41 -9.30 3.65
C GLN A 257 15.18 -9.92 2.96
N ARG A 258 14.00 -9.87 3.60
CA ARG A 258 12.74 -10.35 3.03
C ARG A 258 12.00 -9.26 2.24
N VAL A 259 12.44 -8.01 2.31
CA VAL A 259 11.86 -6.91 1.53
C VAL A 259 12.32 -7.03 0.09
N ALA A 260 11.46 -7.53 -0.77
CA ALA A 260 11.76 -7.76 -2.19
C ALA A 260 11.47 -6.54 -3.07
N ALA A 261 10.50 -5.71 -2.67
CA ALA A 261 10.16 -4.48 -3.36
C ALA A 261 10.03 -3.32 -2.36
N SER A 262 10.65 -2.18 -2.66
CA SER A 262 10.52 -0.99 -1.82
C SER A 262 10.49 0.28 -2.65
N TYR A 263 9.68 1.26 -2.20
CA TYR A 263 9.66 2.59 -2.80
C TYR A 263 9.40 3.66 -1.75
N HIS A 264 10.05 4.81 -1.90
CA HIS A 264 9.80 5.98 -1.07
C HIS A 264 9.09 7.05 -1.88
N LEU A 265 7.82 7.34 -1.52
CA LEU A 265 6.98 8.32 -2.19
C LEU A 265 7.33 9.73 -1.69
N THR A 266 7.86 10.54 -2.58
CA THR A 266 8.23 11.93 -2.31
C THR A 266 7.05 12.88 -2.56
N ALA A 267 7.11 14.08 -1.96
CA ALA A 267 6.19 15.16 -2.28
C ALA A 267 6.26 15.56 -3.76
N MET A 268 5.22 16.21 -4.26
CA MET A 268 5.14 16.70 -5.63
C MET A 268 6.12 17.88 -5.85
N ASP A 269 6.78 17.93 -7.00
CA ASP A 269 7.48 19.13 -7.45
C ASP A 269 6.49 20.19 -8.00
N LEU A 270 6.98 21.40 -8.22
CA LEU A 270 6.15 22.51 -8.75
C LEU A 270 5.48 22.16 -10.09
N LYS A 271 6.18 21.43 -10.97
CA LYS A 271 5.64 21.00 -12.27
C LYS A 271 4.44 20.06 -12.07
N THR A 272 4.57 19.14 -11.14
CA THR A 272 3.50 18.21 -10.76
C THR A 272 2.31 18.92 -10.13
N VAL A 273 2.53 19.87 -9.20
CA VAL A 273 1.44 20.66 -8.58
C VAL A 273 0.68 21.48 -9.64
N ARG A 274 1.38 22.05 -10.64
CA ARG A 274 0.76 22.75 -11.77
C ARG A 274 -0.16 21.84 -12.62
N GLY A 275 0.10 20.57 -12.67
CA GLY A 275 -0.77 19.58 -13.33
C GLY A 275 -1.88 19.05 -12.40
N TYR A 276 -1.55 18.85 -11.13
CA TYR A 276 -2.42 18.26 -10.12
C TYR A 276 -3.68 19.10 -9.85
N ILE A 277 -3.52 20.40 -9.59
CA ILE A 277 -4.65 21.29 -9.27
C ILE A 277 -5.69 21.33 -10.39
N PRO A 278 -5.30 21.59 -11.68
CA PRO A 278 -6.28 21.55 -12.77
C PRO A 278 -6.89 20.16 -13.01
N HIS A 279 -6.13 19.09 -12.80
CA HIS A 279 -6.64 17.72 -12.93
C HIS A 279 -7.80 17.46 -11.96
N ARG A 280 -7.64 17.81 -10.68
CA ARG A 280 -8.71 17.65 -9.68
C ARG A 280 -9.95 18.50 -9.98
N LEU A 281 -9.77 19.73 -10.43
CA LEU A 281 -10.85 20.60 -10.87
C LEU A 281 -11.61 19.98 -12.06
N LYS A 282 -10.88 19.41 -13.04
CA LYS A 282 -11.47 18.76 -14.20
C LYS A 282 -12.32 17.54 -13.81
N ILE A 283 -11.82 16.68 -12.93
CA ILE A 283 -12.58 15.53 -12.42
C ILE A 283 -13.83 16.01 -11.68
N ALA A 284 -13.73 17.09 -10.92
CA ALA A 284 -14.87 17.70 -10.23
C ALA A 284 -15.86 18.42 -11.18
N GLY A 285 -15.60 18.42 -12.49
CA GLY A 285 -16.48 18.95 -13.52
C GLY A 285 -16.25 20.41 -13.91
N CYS A 286 -15.17 21.05 -13.42
CA CYS A 286 -14.83 22.41 -13.78
C CYS A 286 -13.85 22.45 -14.96
N GLU A 287 -14.24 23.05 -16.07
CA GLU A 287 -13.39 23.26 -17.27
C GLU A 287 -12.70 24.63 -17.27
N SER A 288 -13.13 25.53 -16.38
CA SER A 288 -12.60 26.87 -16.31
C SER A 288 -11.34 26.94 -15.43
N ARG A 289 -10.52 27.96 -15.66
CA ARG A 289 -9.34 28.20 -14.84
C ARG A 289 -9.76 28.86 -13.53
N VAL A 290 -9.59 28.16 -12.40
CA VAL A 290 -9.92 28.65 -11.06
C VAL A 290 -8.71 29.26 -10.33
N PHE A 291 -7.49 28.78 -10.62
CA PHE A 291 -6.26 29.28 -9.99
C PHE A 291 -5.35 29.99 -10.97
N THR A 292 -4.77 31.12 -10.60
CA THR A 292 -3.72 31.78 -11.38
C THR A 292 -2.39 31.04 -11.27
N ALA A 293 -1.49 31.17 -12.27
CA ALA A 293 -0.17 30.55 -12.19
C ALA A 293 0.66 31.02 -11.00
N PRO A 294 0.68 32.32 -10.63
CA PRO A 294 1.33 32.79 -9.41
C PRO A 294 0.72 32.20 -8.14
N ALA A 295 -0.62 32.01 -8.08
CA ALA A 295 -1.26 31.37 -6.95
C ALA A 295 -0.81 29.91 -6.80
N ILE A 296 -0.73 29.14 -7.91
CA ILE A 296 -0.23 27.75 -7.86
C ILE A 296 1.23 27.70 -7.39
N SER A 297 2.08 28.64 -7.81
CA SER A 297 3.46 28.72 -7.33
C SER A 297 3.51 29.01 -5.82
N MET A 298 2.72 29.96 -5.33
CA MET A 298 2.61 30.28 -3.90
C MET A 298 2.09 29.07 -3.10
N ILE A 299 1.08 28.32 -3.60
CA ILE A 299 0.60 27.09 -2.98
C ILE A 299 1.74 26.07 -2.83
N TYR A 300 2.54 25.88 -3.89
CA TYR A 300 3.69 24.99 -3.83
C TYR A 300 4.72 25.43 -2.78
N ASP A 301 5.05 26.72 -2.73
CA ASP A 301 6.03 27.25 -1.79
C ASP A 301 5.60 27.07 -0.32
N LEU A 302 4.29 27.18 -0.04
CA LEU A 302 3.71 27.02 1.29
C LEU A 302 3.56 25.55 1.70
N THR A 303 3.20 24.68 0.75
CA THR A 303 2.88 23.27 1.02
C THR A 303 4.03 22.32 0.75
N LYS A 304 5.11 22.79 0.14
CA LYS A 304 6.24 22.00 -0.37
C LYS A 304 5.80 20.83 -1.24
N GLY A 305 4.61 20.96 -1.87
CA GLY A 305 4.04 19.96 -2.75
C GLY A 305 3.45 18.72 -2.04
N VAL A 306 3.22 18.77 -0.73
CA VAL A 306 2.53 17.68 -0.01
C VAL A 306 1.06 17.67 -0.42
N PRO A 307 0.53 16.60 -1.07
CA PRO A 307 -0.82 16.57 -1.63
C PRO A 307 -1.93 16.97 -0.65
N ARG A 308 -1.86 16.50 0.59
CA ARG A 308 -2.84 16.84 1.63
C ARG A 308 -2.87 18.34 1.95
N LEU A 309 -1.69 18.96 2.07
CA LEU A 309 -1.58 20.40 2.31
C LEU A 309 -2.01 21.22 1.09
N VAL A 310 -1.66 20.76 -0.12
CA VAL A 310 -2.13 21.38 -1.37
C VAL A 310 -3.66 21.38 -1.42
N ASN A 311 -4.30 20.24 -1.11
CA ASN A 311 -5.76 20.14 -1.07
C ASN A 311 -6.35 21.09 -0.03
N GLN A 312 -5.84 21.07 1.19
CA GLN A 312 -6.33 21.93 2.27
C GLN A 312 -6.27 23.42 1.90
N LEU A 313 -5.11 23.87 1.38
CA LEU A 313 -4.94 25.27 1.01
C LEU A 313 -5.78 25.65 -0.20
N CYS A 314 -5.94 24.76 -1.20
CA CYS A 314 -6.80 24.99 -2.34
C CYS A 314 -8.28 25.08 -1.95
N ASP A 315 -8.76 24.21 -1.05
CA ASP A 315 -10.13 24.22 -0.57
C ASP A 315 -10.46 25.52 0.18
N LEU A 316 -9.61 25.91 1.13
CA LEU A 316 -9.74 27.16 1.87
C LEU A 316 -9.72 28.39 0.93
N ALA A 317 -8.80 28.41 -0.03
CA ALA A 317 -8.69 29.51 -0.99
C ALA A 317 -9.95 29.63 -1.88
N MET A 318 -10.58 28.52 -2.24
CA MET A 318 -11.85 28.53 -2.96
C MET A 318 -13.01 29.04 -2.11
N VAL A 319 -13.06 28.71 -0.81
CA VAL A 319 -14.02 29.28 0.13
C VAL A 319 -13.85 30.80 0.21
N TYR A 320 -12.62 31.29 0.35
CA TYR A 320 -12.32 32.74 0.42
C TYR A 320 -12.65 33.47 -0.90
N ALA A 321 -12.37 32.86 -2.04
CA ALA A 321 -12.75 33.42 -3.33
C ALA A 321 -14.27 33.53 -3.46
N PHE A 322 -15.00 32.50 -3.06
CA PHE A 322 -16.46 32.46 -3.03
C PHE A 322 -17.05 33.58 -2.17
N THR A 323 -16.58 33.76 -0.92
CA THR A 323 -17.09 34.83 -0.02
C THR A 323 -16.91 36.24 -0.60
N LYS A 324 -15.94 36.41 -1.51
CA LYS A 324 -15.71 37.67 -2.22
C LYS A 324 -16.37 37.75 -3.61
N GLY A 325 -17.18 36.78 -3.97
CA GLY A 325 -17.81 36.68 -5.30
C GLY A 325 -16.80 36.54 -6.45
N LYS A 326 -15.55 36.10 -6.17
CA LYS A 326 -14.50 35.92 -7.18
C LYS A 326 -14.48 34.47 -7.71
N ARG A 327 -14.36 34.31 -9.02
CA ARG A 327 -14.21 33.02 -9.68
C ARG A 327 -12.75 32.61 -9.90
N LEU A 328 -11.78 33.44 -9.50
CA LEU A 328 -10.36 33.23 -9.72
C LEU A 328 -9.59 33.41 -8.41
N VAL A 329 -8.89 32.38 -8.00
CA VAL A 329 -7.97 32.41 -6.85
C VAL A 329 -6.66 33.03 -7.28
N THR A 330 -6.27 34.11 -6.58
CA THR A 330 -5.05 34.88 -6.80
C THR A 330 -4.15 34.79 -5.57
N PRO A 331 -2.87 35.19 -5.63
CA PRO A 331 -1.98 35.27 -4.46
C PRO A 331 -2.57 36.12 -3.32
N ALA A 332 -3.30 37.19 -3.64
CA ALA A 332 -3.94 38.05 -2.63
C ALA A 332 -5.02 37.31 -1.81
N ILE A 333 -5.76 36.36 -2.41
CA ILE A 333 -6.70 35.51 -1.69
C ILE A 333 -5.97 34.53 -0.78
N LEU A 334 -4.88 33.92 -1.27
CA LEU A 334 -4.06 33.03 -0.46
C LEU A 334 -3.42 33.76 0.73
N GLN A 335 -2.94 34.99 0.51
CA GLN A 335 -2.39 35.80 1.59
C GLN A 335 -3.40 36.03 2.71
N GLN A 336 -4.64 36.30 2.38
CA GLN A 336 -5.70 36.46 3.38
C GLN A 336 -6.01 35.17 4.16
N VAL A 337 -5.98 34.01 3.49
CA VAL A 337 -6.10 32.70 4.18
C VAL A 337 -4.98 32.54 5.21
N LEU A 338 -3.76 33.02 4.88
CA LEU A 338 -2.64 32.98 5.81
C LEU A 338 -2.76 34.01 6.94
N ASP A 339 -3.14 35.25 6.61
CA ASP A 339 -3.27 36.34 7.57
C ASP A 339 -4.34 36.03 8.62
N ASP A 340 -5.43 35.35 8.22
CA ASP A 340 -6.50 34.92 9.13
C ASP A 340 -6.12 33.64 9.94
N GLY A 341 -4.93 33.06 9.71
CA GLY A 341 -4.41 31.91 10.48
C GLY A 341 -5.22 30.62 10.36
N VAL A 342 -6.09 30.49 9.35
CA VAL A 342 -6.95 29.30 9.18
C VAL A 342 -6.24 28.12 8.49
N PHE A 343 -5.07 28.35 7.91
CA PHE A 343 -4.23 27.30 7.32
C PHE A 343 -3.17 26.81 8.30
N PHE A 344 -3.39 25.62 8.87
CA PHE A 344 -2.42 24.99 9.77
C PHE A 344 -1.43 24.15 8.99
N SER A 345 -0.16 24.57 8.98
CA SER A 345 0.97 23.79 8.48
C SER A 345 2.12 23.91 9.47
N ALA A 346 2.75 22.81 9.79
CA ALA A 346 3.98 22.80 10.62
C ALA A 346 5.12 23.64 9.99
N ASN A 347 5.01 23.93 8.69
CA ASN A 347 5.97 24.73 7.92
C ASN A 347 5.45 26.13 7.57
N ALA A 348 4.28 26.55 8.06
CA ALA A 348 3.83 27.92 7.88
C ALA A 348 4.76 28.86 8.65
N PRO A 349 5.24 29.96 8.04
CA PRO A 349 5.96 30.97 8.81
C PRO A 349 5.05 31.43 9.95
N ALA A 350 5.58 31.43 11.18
CA ALA A 350 4.86 31.96 12.33
C ALA A 350 4.38 33.37 11.96
N ALA A 351 3.08 33.63 12.15
CA ALA A 351 2.55 34.97 12.01
C ALA A 351 3.44 35.87 12.87
N SER A 352 4.07 36.89 12.24
CA SER A 352 4.87 37.87 12.95
C SER A 352 3.98 38.48 14.03
N GLU A 353 4.24 38.13 15.27
CA GLU A 353 3.70 38.86 16.41
C GLU A 353 4.09 40.33 16.18
N THR A 354 3.14 41.13 15.76
CA THR A 354 3.24 42.55 15.82
C THR A 354 3.40 42.89 17.29
N SER A 355 4.65 43.12 17.70
CA SER A 355 5.00 43.72 18.97
C SER A 355 4.37 45.12 19.01
N GLU A 356 3.14 45.18 19.52
CA GLU A 356 2.68 46.43 20.14
C GLU A 356 3.48 46.60 21.42
N THR A 357 4.47 47.43 21.36
CA THR A 357 5.15 47.98 22.54
C THR A 357 4.42 49.27 22.91
N PRO A 358 4.05 49.46 24.19
CA PRO A 358 3.29 50.56 24.70
C PRO A 358 3.99 51.92 24.62
#